data_638050d3fde7b5c4f856d5cfb3380253
#
_entry.id   638050d3fde7b5c4f856d5cfb3380253
#
_cell.length_a   1.000
_cell.length_b   1.000
_cell.length_c   1.000
_cell.angle_alpha   90.00
_cell.angle_beta   90.00
_cell.angle_gamma   90.00
#
_symmetry.space_group_name_H-M   'P 1'
#
loop_
_entity.id
_entity.type
_entity.pdbx_description
1 polymer ?
#
loop_
_entity_poly.entity_id
_entity_poly.type
_entity_poly.pdbx_seq_one_letter_code
_entity_poly.pdbx_strand_id
1 'polypeptide(L)'
;MKEFLSPEESKRLRLQHRSEKNGRRRDRIKAILLSDKGWTFKMIAEALLLDEETISLHVREYIEKKKLSLETGGSQSKLNEEQTELLIEHLEMRTYTTIQEICIYVKKEYGINYTVAGMTSWMRSHEFSYKKPKGVPAKADLLKQKEFIEYYEKLVQTRPEDEPILFGDGVHPTMATKITYGWIRTGQDKAIPTTASRTRLNLMGSIDLETMGVTLGSNETIDSVAMEEHFQKLREKYPKAPKIHLILDQGPYNTSKDTRRAALKAGIILHYLPSYSPNLNPIERLWKVMNEYARNNRFFKESIQRTVSSLSQR
;
A
#
# COMPACT_ATOMS: atom_id res chain seq x y z
N MET A 1 -12.55 47.40 20.35
CA MET A 1 -11.07 47.16 20.36
C MET A 1 -10.64 47.18 18.91
N LYS A 2 -9.66 48.02 18.55
CA LYS A 2 -9.16 48.07 17.17
C LYS A 2 -7.72 47.57 17.17
N GLU A 3 -7.42 46.70 16.19
CA GLU A 3 -6.05 46.25 15.83
C GLU A 3 -5.19 45.79 17.01
N PHE A 4 -5.46 44.57 17.50
CA PHE A 4 -4.65 43.93 18.55
C PHE A 4 -3.77 42.81 18.01
N LEU A 5 -3.94 42.45 16.70
CA LEU A 5 -3.12 41.46 16.01
C LEU A 5 -2.03 42.17 15.20
N SER A 6 -0.83 41.63 15.21
CA SER A 6 0.19 42.04 14.24
C SER A 6 -0.22 41.55 12.82
N PRO A 7 0.29 42.23 11.74
CA PRO A 7 0.04 41.78 10.37
C PRO A 7 0.42 40.32 10.13
N GLU A 8 1.50 39.85 10.76
CA GLU A 8 1.97 38.45 10.67
C GLU A 8 1.04 37.50 11.39
N GLU A 9 0.56 37.84 12.59
CA GLU A 9 -0.42 37.04 13.33
C GLU A 9 -1.75 36.91 12.55
N SER A 10 -2.23 38.03 12.00
CA SER A 10 -3.44 38.04 11.18
C SER A 10 -3.27 37.14 9.94
N LYS A 11 -2.14 37.20 9.26
CA LYS A 11 -1.82 36.32 8.12
C LYS A 11 -1.77 34.84 8.53
N ARG A 12 -1.12 34.51 9.64
CA ARG A 12 -1.04 33.17 10.20
C ARG A 12 -2.41 32.62 10.54
N LEU A 13 -3.25 33.37 11.25
CA LEU A 13 -4.61 32.97 11.61
C LEU A 13 -5.48 32.73 10.37
N ARG A 14 -5.36 33.55 9.33
CA ARG A 14 -6.08 33.33 8.05
C ARG A 14 -5.67 32.05 7.35
N LEU A 15 -4.38 31.71 7.34
CA LEU A 15 -3.89 30.45 6.78
C LEU A 15 -4.40 29.26 7.60
N GLN A 16 -4.30 29.35 8.92
CA GLN A 16 -4.79 28.32 9.83
C GLN A 16 -6.29 28.09 9.68
N HIS A 17 -7.09 29.18 9.56
CA HIS A 17 -8.52 29.08 9.31
C HIS A 17 -8.87 28.27 8.04
N ARG A 18 -8.10 28.41 6.95
CA ARG A 18 -8.33 27.68 5.69
C ARG A 18 -8.13 26.17 5.82
N SER A 19 -7.18 25.75 6.64
CA SER A 19 -6.82 24.34 6.83
C SER A 19 -7.53 23.68 8.03
N GLU A 20 -8.17 24.49 8.92
CA GLU A 20 -8.78 23.99 10.14
C GLU A 20 -10.07 23.17 9.86
N LYS A 21 -10.06 21.92 10.29
CA LYS A 21 -11.19 20.97 10.11
C LYS A 21 -12.20 21.05 11.26
N ASN A 22 -11.77 21.47 12.45
CA ASN A 22 -12.64 21.60 13.61
C ASN A 22 -13.47 22.88 13.50
N GLY A 23 -14.79 22.75 13.34
CA GLY A 23 -15.71 23.88 13.17
C GLY A 23 -15.63 24.89 14.30
N ARG A 24 -15.64 24.43 15.57
CA ARG A 24 -15.57 25.30 16.75
C ARG A 24 -14.26 26.11 16.81
N ARG A 25 -13.14 25.46 16.47
CA ARG A 25 -11.83 26.13 16.42
C ARG A 25 -11.77 27.13 15.25
N ARG A 26 -12.36 26.80 14.14
CA ARG A 26 -12.48 27.68 12.96
C ARG A 26 -13.33 28.90 13.27
N ASP A 27 -14.43 28.75 14.00
CA ASP A 27 -15.30 29.87 14.41
C ASP A 27 -14.61 30.77 15.44
N ARG A 28 -13.82 30.19 16.36
CA ARG A 28 -12.96 30.95 17.26
C ARG A 28 -11.95 31.81 16.51
N ILE A 29 -11.29 31.26 15.50
CA ILE A 29 -10.35 32.03 14.66
C ILE A 29 -11.07 33.17 13.92
N LYS A 30 -12.28 32.92 13.40
CA LYS A 30 -13.10 33.97 12.77
C LYS A 30 -13.43 35.07 13.75
N ALA A 31 -13.89 34.73 14.96
CA ALA A 31 -14.22 35.71 16.00
C ALA A 31 -13.05 36.64 16.30
N ILE A 32 -11.84 36.09 16.45
CA ILE A 32 -10.61 36.86 16.69
C ILE A 32 -10.32 37.77 15.51
N LEU A 33 -10.35 37.28 14.28
CA LEU A 33 -10.06 38.07 13.07
C LEU A 33 -11.10 39.16 12.81
N LEU A 34 -12.37 38.94 13.13
CA LEU A 34 -13.42 39.96 12.98
C LEU A 34 -13.36 41.02 14.08
N SER A 35 -13.04 40.63 15.32
CA SER A 35 -12.84 41.56 16.43
C SER A 35 -11.64 42.48 16.16
N ASP A 36 -10.55 41.97 15.62
CA ASP A 36 -9.39 42.76 15.22
C ASP A 36 -9.73 43.80 14.13
N LYS A 37 -10.68 43.47 13.24
CA LYS A 37 -11.21 44.42 12.23
C LYS A 37 -12.18 45.48 12.80
N GLY A 38 -12.43 45.45 14.10
CA GLY A 38 -13.29 46.42 14.78
C GLY A 38 -14.78 46.04 14.81
N TRP A 39 -15.16 44.80 14.49
CA TRP A 39 -16.53 44.33 14.67
C TRP A 39 -16.87 44.27 16.16
N THR A 40 -18.12 44.61 16.51
CA THR A 40 -18.60 44.43 17.88
C THR A 40 -18.86 42.95 18.18
N PHE A 41 -18.79 42.58 19.44
CA PHE A 41 -19.08 41.17 19.83
C PHE A 41 -20.47 40.77 19.43
N LYS A 42 -21.46 41.67 19.50
CA LYS A 42 -22.84 41.44 19.05
C LYS A 42 -22.89 41.09 17.54
N MET A 43 -22.18 41.88 16.70
CA MET A 43 -22.14 41.62 15.26
C MET A 43 -21.48 40.25 14.93
N ILE A 44 -20.42 39.94 15.67
CA ILE A 44 -19.71 38.66 15.48
C ILE A 44 -20.57 37.50 15.94
N ALA A 45 -21.27 37.63 17.07
CA ALA A 45 -22.19 36.63 17.63
C ALA A 45 -23.29 36.32 16.61
N GLU A 46 -23.91 37.35 16.05
CA GLU A 46 -24.93 37.22 15.00
C GLU A 46 -24.39 36.54 13.75
N ALA A 47 -23.22 36.94 13.27
CA ALA A 47 -22.60 36.37 12.07
C ALA A 47 -22.16 34.91 12.22
N LEU A 48 -21.80 34.49 13.44
CA LEU A 48 -21.32 33.13 13.70
C LEU A 48 -22.41 32.23 14.35
N LEU A 49 -23.58 32.77 14.60
CA LEU A 49 -24.69 32.10 15.32
C LEU A 49 -24.23 31.56 16.69
N LEU A 50 -23.52 32.40 17.45
CA LEU A 50 -22.99 32.11 18.78
C LEU A 50 -23.46 33.20 19.78
N ASP A 51 -23.34 32.92 21.08
CA ASP A 51 -23.59 33.89 22.11
C ASP A 51 -22.50 34.96 22.23
N GLU A 52 -22.87 36.19 22.58
CA GLU A 52 -21.94 37.31 22.72
C GLU A 52 -20.89 37.05 23.82
N GLU A 53 -21.29 36.38 24.92
CA GLU A 53 -20.37 35.94 25.98
C GLU A 53 -19.30 34.98 25.46
N THR A 54 -19.70 34.04 24.62
CA THR A 54 -18.80 33.08 23.96
C THR A 54 -17.76 33.79 23.08
N ILE A 55 -18.20 34.80 22.31
CA ILE A 55 -17.29 35.61 21.47
C ILE A 55 -16.30 36.42 22.35
N SER A 56 -16.81 37.08 23.40
CA SER A 56 -16.00 37.81 24.35
C SER A 56 -14.92 36.94 25.00
N LEU A 57 -15.30 35.74 25.43
CA LEU A 57 -14.40 34.71 25.98
C LEU A 57 -13.31 34.32 24.97
N HIS A 58 -13.71 34.01 23.75
CA HIS A 58 -12.77 33.59 22.69
C HIS A 58 -11.72 34.66 22.40
N VAL A 59 -12.12 35.91 22.31
CA VAL A 59 -11.23 37.04 22.02
C VAL A 59 -10.30 37.30 23.21
N ARG A 60 -10.84 37.35 24.44
CA ARG A 60 -10.07 37.55 25.66
C ARG A 60 -9.01 36.49 25.89
N GLU A 61 -9.40 35.21 25.82
CA GLU A 61 -8.43 34.09 25.98
C GLU A 61 -7.33 34.09 24.91
N TYR A 62 -7.66 34.57 23.71
CA TYR A 62 -6.64 34.72 22.68
C TYR A 62 -5.69 35.89 22.97
N ILE A 63 -6.20 37.01 23.40
CA ILE A 63 -5.36 38.15 23.74
C ILE A 63 -4.42 37.81 24.89
N GLU A 64 -4.95 37.18 25.96
CA GLU A 64 -4.19 36.88 27.17
C GLU A 64 -3.24 35.68 27.00
N LYS A 65 -3.66 34.61 26.34
CA LYS A 65 -2.97 33.32 26.32
C LYS A 65 -2.68 32.79 24.93
N LYS A 66 -3.00 33.51 23.86
CA LYS A 66 -2.92 33.06 22.44
C LYS A 66 -3.65 31.70 22.21
N LYS A 67 -4.66 31.42 23.04
CA LYS A 67 -5.35 30.13 23.09
C LYS A 67 -6.35 30.00 21.93
N LEU A 68 -6.14 28.99 21.09
CA LEU A 68 -7.06 28.59 20.01
C LEU A 68 -7.72 27.22 20.27
N SER A 69 -7.12 26.40 21.14
CA SER A 69 -7.65 25.10 21.50
C SER A 69 -8.86 25.24 22.41
N LEU A 70 -9.85 24.38 22.17
CA LEU A 70 -10.95 24.19 23.12
C LEU A 70 -10.41 23.30 24.25
N GLU A 71 -10.58 23.72 25.48
CA GLU A 71 -10.52 22.80 26.62
C GLU A 71 -11.84 22.04 26.67
N THR A 72 -12.07 21.19 25.70
CA THR A 72 -13.00 20.11 25.91
C THR A 72 -12.25 19.16 26.83
N GLY A 73 -12.68 19.06 28.07
CA GLY A 73 -12.14 18.11 29.02
C GLY A 73 -12.10 16.73 28.35
N GLY A 74 -10.92 16.35 27.87
CA GLY A 74 -10.69 15.06 27.25
C GLY A 74 -10.99 14.02 28.32
N SER A 75 -11.69 12.95 27.98
CA SER A 75 -11.80 11.80 28.83
C SER A 75 -10.40 11.32 29.15
N GLN A 76 -10.01 11.35 30.41
CA GLN A 76 -8.73 10.77 30.85
C GLN A 76 -8.73 9.29 30.48
N SER A 77 -7.58 8.78 30.08
CA SER A 77 -7.40 7.34 29.87
C SER A 77 -7.81 6.59 31.13
N LYS A 78 -8.52 5.49 30.97
CA LYS A 78 -8.87 4.61 32.09
C LYS A 78 -7.67 3.75 32.53
N LEU A 79 -6.68 3.58 31.65
CA LEU A 79 -5.42 2.92 31.92
C LEU A 79 -4.46 3.96 32.51
N ASN A 80 -3.71 3.56 33.54
CA ASN A 80 -2.59 4.33 34.05
C ASN A 80 -1.38 4.24 33.11
N GLU A 81 -0.29 4.94 33.41
CA GLU A 81 0.91 4.99 32.56
C GLU A 81 1.52 3.61 32.38
N GLU A 82 1.74 2.86 33.47
CA GLU A 82 2.32 1.51 33.44
C GLU A 82 1.47 0.53 32.61
N GLN A 83 0.14 0.52 32.83
CA GLN A 83 -0.79 -0.30 32.03
C GLN A 83 -0.82 0.10 30.56
N THR A 84 -0.64 1.37 30.28
CA THR A 84 -0.58 1.90 28.91
C THR A 84 0.68 1.38 28.19
N GLU A 85 1.84 1.45 28.84
CA GLU A 85 3.11 0.93 28.29
C GLU A 85 3.04 -0.57 28.04
N LEU A 86 2.59 -1.35 29.02
CA LEU A 86 2.42 -2.79 28.89
C LEU A 86 1.44 -3.18 27.77
N LEU A 87 0.35 -2.42 27.61
CA LEU A 87 -0.59 -2.67 26.53
C LEU A 87 0.02 -2.34 25.16
N ILE A 88 0.80 -1.28 25.04
CA ILE A 88 1.52 -0.93 23.81
C ILE A 88 2.48 -2.05 23.41
N GLU A 89 3.35 -2.48 24.33
CA GLU A 89 4.27 -3.60 24.10
C GLU A 89 3.54 -4.86 23.65
N HIS A 90 2.45 -5.20 24.34
CA HIS A 90 1.63 -6.36 23.97
C HIS A 90 1.05 -6.25 22.57
N LEU A 91 0.56 -5.07 22.17
CA LEU A 91 -0.03 -4.83 20.84
C LEU A 91 1.01 -4.78 19.73
N GLU A 92 2.25 -4.41 20.03
CA GLU A 92 3.37 -4.50 19.08
C GLU A 92 3.75 -5.95 18.80
N MET A 93 3.72 -6.80 19.82
CA MET A 93 4.03 -8.22 19.69
C MET A 93 2.88 -9.03 19.09
N ARG A 94 1.62 -8.63 19.30
CA ARG A 94 0.44 -9.39 18.91
C ARG A 94 -0.55 -8.55 18.13
N THR A 95 -0.85 -8.98 16.89
CA THR A 95 -1.85 -8.33 16.05
C THR A 95 -3.24 -8.89 16.33
N TYR A 96 -4.18 -8.02 16.69
CA TYR A 96 -5.60 -8.34 16.84
C TYR A 96 -6.37 -7.95 15.57
N THR A 97 -7.39 -8.74 15.22
CA THR A 97 -8.20 -8.47 14.04
C THR A 97 -9.35 -7.52 14.31
N THR A 98 -9.82 -7.47 15.54
CA THR A 98 -10.94 -6.63 15.97
C THR A 98 -10.64 -5.86 17.26
N ILE A 99 -11.25 -4.70 17.41
CA ILE A 99 -11.16 -3.89 18.64
C ILE A 99 -11.84 -4.60 19.82
N GLN A 100 -12.85 -5.42 19.57
CA GLN A 100 -13.53 -6.22 20.59
C GLN A 100 -12.56 -7.17 21.28
N GLU A 101 -11.68 -7.84 20.55
CA GLU A 101 -10.66 -8.73 21.12
C GLU A 101 -9.71 -7.96 22.05
N ILE A 102 -9.33 -6.74 21.68
CA ILE A 102 -8.48 -5.88 22.53
C ILE A 102 -9.26 -5.47 23.80
N CYS A 103 -10.53 -5.11 23.69
CA CYS A 103 -11.36 -4.81 24.86
C CYS A 103 -11.47 -5.99 25.83
N ILE A 104 -11.62 -7.22 25.29
CA ILE A 104 -11.66 -8.45 26.08
C ILE A 104 -10.32 -8.68 26.79
N TYR A 105 -9.21 -8.49 26.11
CA TYR A 105 -7.87 -8.60 26.68
C TYR A 105 -7.68 -7.60 27.83
N VAL A 106 -7.97 -6.31 27.60
CA VAL A 106 -7.83 -5.24 28.58
C VAL A 106 -8.71 -5.48 29.82
N LYS A 107 -9.94 -5.98 29.62
CA LYS A 107 -10.82 -6.37 30.74
C LYS A 107 -10.23 -7.53 31.54
N LYS A 108 -9.70 -8.55 30.87
CA LYS A 108 -9.14 -9.73 31.54
C LYS A 108 -7.86 -9.39 32.30
N GLU A 109 -6.97 -8.61 31.69
CA GLU A 109 -5.64 -8.35 32.25
C GLU A 109 -5.65 -7.22 33.29
N TYR A 110 -6.38 -6.15 33.04
CA TYR A 110 -6.39 -4.95 33.88
C TYR A 110 -7.71 -4.71 34.64
N GLY A 111 -8.74 -5.54 34.42
CA GLY A 111 -10.06 -5.35 35.03
C GLY A 111 -10.85 -4.13 34.48
N ILE A 112 -10.38 -3.48 33.44
CA ILE A 112 -10.92 -2.21 32.92
C ILE A 112 -11.82 -2.46 31.72
N ASN A 113 -13.05 -1.94 31.79
CA ASN A 113 -14.01 -2.05 30.70
C ASN A 113 -13.87 -0.84 29.74
N TYR A 114 -13.54 -1.11 28.49
CA TYR A 114 -13.61 -0.16 27.38
C TYR A 114 -14.78 -0.47 26.45
N THR A 115 -15.42 0.58 25.93
CA THR A 115 -16.29 0.46 24.75
C THR A 115 -15.43 0.36 23.50
N VAL A 116 -15.98 -0.21 22.41
CA VAL A 116 -15.29 -0.28 21.11
C VAL A 116 -14.84 1.12 20.63
N ALA A 117 -15.71 2.12 20.77
CA ALA A 117 -15.39 3.50 20.40
C ALA A 117 -14.28 4.09 21.29
N GLY A 118 -14.32 3.87 22.62
CA GLY A 118 -13.29 4.33 23.54
C GLY A 118 -11.93 3.68 23.28
N MET A 119 -11.88 2.36 23.03
CA MET A 119 -10.65 1.65 22.70
C MET A 119 -10.13 2.07 21.30
N THR A 120 -11.00 2.29 20.33
CA THR A 120 -10.60 2.82 19.02
C THR A 120 -9.96 4.20 19.14
N SER A 121 -10.50 5.08 20.00
CA SER A 121 -9.91 6.40 20.28
C SER A 121 -8.54 6.27 20.95
N TRP A 122 -8.42 5.37 21.93
CA TRP A 122 -7.16 5.07 22.62
C TRP A 122 -6.09 4.54 21.65
N MET A 123 -6.44 3.59 20.79
CA MET A 123 -5.53 3.06 19.76
C MET A 123 -5.00 4.16 18.84
N ARG A 124 -5.89 5.05 18.38
CA ARG A 124 -5.49 6.16 17.50
C ARG A 124 -4.61 7.20 18.20
N SER A 125 -4.87 7.50 19.48
CA SER A 125 -4.05 8.44 20.27
C SER A 125 -2.65 7.89 20.59
N HIS A 126 -2.47 6.57 20.51
CA HIS A 126 -1.18 5.88 20.66
C HIS A 126 -0.63 5.38 19.31
N GLU A 127 -0.98 6.05 18.20
CA GLU A 127 -0.44 5.86 16.85
C GLU A 127 -0.73 4.50 16.18
N PHE A 128 -1.64 3.71 16.73
CA PHE A 128 -2.08 2.49 16.08
C PHE A 128 -3.07 2.78 14.94
N SER A 129 -2.87 2.09 13.81
CA SER A 129 -3.76 2.18 12.65
C SER A 129 -4.18 0.79 12.18
N TYR A 130 -5.44 0.66 11.75
CA TYR A 130 -5.93 -0.59 11.19
C TYR A 130 -5.40 -0.79 9.76
N LYS A 131 -4.47 -1.72 9.60
CA LYS A 131 -3.83 -2.03 8.31
C LYS A 131 -3.50 -3.51 8.21
N LYS A 132 -3.44 -4.02 6.98
CA LYS A 132 -3.01 -5.40 6.73
C LYS A 132 -1.50 -5.54 6.98
N PRO A 133 -1.05 -6.52 7.80
CA PRO A 133 0.37 -6.81 7.95
C PRO A 133 1.01 -7.21 6.62
N LYS A 134 2.29 -6.87 6.46
CA LYS A 134 3.08 -7.34 5.32
C LYS A 134 3.53 -8.77 5.61
N GLY A 135 3.11 -9.71 4.75
CA GLY A 135 3.61 -11.08 4.79
C GLY A 135 5.10 -11.09 4.40
N VAL A 136 5.92 -11.70 5.25
CA VAL A 136 7.33 -11.96 4.96
C VAL A 136 7.52 -13.48 5.00
N PRO A 137 8.13 -14.11 3.97
CA PRO A 137 8.39 -15.54 4.02
C PRO A 137 9.27 -15.88 5.22
N ALA A 138 8.79 -16.76 6.10
CA ALA A 138 9.49 -17.11 7.34
C ALA A 138 10.89 -17.74 7.09
N LYS A 139 11.12 -18.27 5.90
CA LYS A 139 12.39 -18.87 5.46
C LYS A 139 13.26 -17.93 4.64
N ALA A 140 12.91 -16.64 4.52
CA ALA A 140 13.71 -15.68 3.78
C ALA A 140 15.02 -15.39 4.54
N ASP A 141 16.13 -15.46 3.82
CA ASP A 141 17.46 -15.15 4.32
C ASP A 141 17.84 -13.72 3.92
N LEU A 142 17.78 -12.81 4.87
CA LEU A 142 18.05 -11.39 4.63
C LEU A 142 19.50 -11.12 4.19
N LEU A 143 20.45 -11.93 4.66
CA LEU A 143 21.85 -11.78 4.24
C LEU A 143 22.01 -12.14 2.77
N LYS A 144 21.47 -13.29 2.34
CA LYS A 144 21.48 -13.69 0.94
C LYS A 144 20.71 -12.72 0.04
N GLN A 145 19.62 -12.11 0.54
CA GLN A 145 18.93 -11.07 -0.22
C GLN A 145 19.82 -9.84 -0.43
N LYS A 146 20.56 -9.42 0.58
CA LYS A 146 21.51 -8.30 0.48
C LYS A 146 22.67 -8.63 -0.48
N GLU A 147 23.27 -9.80 -0.34
CA GLU A 147 24.34 -10.28 -1.24
C GLU A 147 23.87 -10.31 -2.71
N PHE A 148 22.61 -10.74 -2.95
CA PHE A 148 22.04 -10.73 -4.29
C PHE A 148 21.85 -9.32 -4.84
N ILE A 149 21.41 -8.36 -4.01
CA ILE A 149 21.24 -6.95 -4.43
C ILE A 149 22.60 -6.39 -4.85
N GLU A 150 23.65 -6.57 -4.03
CA GLU A 150 25.02 -6.14 -4.34
C GLU A 150 25.54 -6.81 -5.63
N TYR A 151 25.26 -8.09 -5.79
CA TYR A 151 25.58 -8.83 -7.02
C TYR A 151 24.87 -8.26 -8.26
N TYR A 152 23.57 -7.98 -8.15
CA TYR A 152 22.77 -7.41 -9.23
C TYR A 152 23.25 -6.00 -9.62
N GLU A 153 23.50 -5.14 -8.65
CA GLU A 153 24.06 -3.80 -8.88
C GLU A 153 25.39 -3.87 -9.63
N LYS A 154 26.27 -4.78 -9.21
CA LYS A 154 27.54 -5.02 -9.92
C LYS A 154 27.31 -5.54 -11.35
N LEU A 155 26.38 -6.47 -11.54
CA LEU A 155 26.04 -6.99 -12.87
C LEU A 155 25.55 -5.87 -13.80
N VAL A 156 24.67 -4.99 -13.31
CA VAL A 156 24.18 -3.82 -14.07
C VAL A 156 25.32 -2.90 -14.47
N GLN A 157 26.28 -2.66 -13.57
CA GLN A 157 27.40 -1.74 -13.83
C GLN A 157 28.49 -2.32 -14.76
N THR A 158 28.67 -3.64 -14.74
CA THR A 158 29.83 -4.28 -15.44
C THR A 158 29.47 -4.98 -16.75
N ARG A 159 28.18 -5.23 -17.01
CA ARG A 159 27.76 -5.84 -18.27
C ARG A 159 27.92 -4.89 -19.46
N PRO A 160 28.17 -5.37 -20.66
CA PRO A 160 28.03 -4.58 -21.89
C PRO A 160 26.62 -4.05 -22.08
N GLU A 161 26.47 -2.85 -22.66
CA GLU A 161 25.14 -2.21 -22.87
C GLU A 161 24.22 -3.02 -23.80
N ASP A 162 24.80 -3.79 -24.72
CA ASP A 162 24.06 -4.64 -25.65
C ASP A 162 23.69 -6.03 -25.08
N GLU A 163 23.99 -6.30 -23.81
CA GLU A 163 23.59 -7.51 -23.08
C GLU A 163 22.43 -7.19 -22.12
N PRO A 164 21.15 -7.45 -22.47
CA PRO A 164 19.98 -7.12 -21.65
C PRO A 164 19.91 -7.99 -20.39
N ILE A 165 19.36 -7.42 -19.29
CA ILE A 165 19.06 -8.14 -18.06
C ILE A 165 17.54 -8.24 -17.92
N LEU A 166 17.03 -9.46 -17.84
CA LEU A 166 15.61 -9.76 -17.70
C LEU A 166 15.33 -10.51 -16.40
N PHE A 167 14.14 -10.28 -15.86
CA PHE A 167 13.61 -11.07 -14.75
C PHE A 167 12.48 -11.96 -15.28
N GLY A 168 12.59 -13.26 -15.00
CA GLY A 168 11.64 -14.25 -15.48
C GLY A 168 10.92 -14.96 -14.34
N ASP A 169 9.69 -15.41 -14.63
CA ASP A 169 8.88 -16.22 -13.70
C ASP A 169 7.71 -16.87 -14.42
N GLY A 170 7.24 -17.99 -13.85
CA GLY A 170 6.06 -18.71 -14.29
C GLY A 170 4.82 -18.31 -13.48
N VAL A 171 3.71 -18.01 -14.14
CA VAL A 171 2.45 -17.69 -13.48
C VAL A 171 1.30 -18.59 -13.94
N HIS A 172 0.39 -18.91 -13.02
CA HIS A 172 -0.74 -19.81 -13.25
C HIS A 172 -2.08 -19.12 -12.99
N PRO A 173 -2.50 -18.11 -13.80
CA PRO A 173 -3.79 -17.48 -13.62
C PRO A 173 -4.93 -18.49 -13.86
N THR A 174 -5.91 -18.52 -12.95
CA THR A 174 -7.12 -19.34 -13.08
C THR A 174 -8.26 -18.54 -13.69
N MET A 175 -9.21 -19.23 -14.33
CA MET A 175 -10.44 -18.61 -14.84
C MET A 175 -11.42 -18.21 -13.72
N ALA A 176 -11.13 -18.54 -12.46
CA ALA A 176 -11.97 -18.14 -11.33
C ALA A 176 -12.07 -16.62 -11.22
N THR A 177 -13.31 -16.11 -11.23
CA THR A 177 -13.60 -14.71 -10.97
C THR A 177 -13.13 -14.33 -9.57
N LYS A 178 -12.40 -13.24 -9.44
CA LYS A 178 -12.02 -12.68 -8.14
C LYS A 178 -12.91 -11.50 -7.81
N ILE A 179 -13.81 -11.67 -6.85
CA ILE A 179 -14.64 -10.57 -6.36
C ILE A 179 -13.77 -9.63 -5.52
N THR A 180 -13.82 -8.35 -5.80
CA THR A 180 -13.10 -7.30 -5.10
C THR A 180 -13.96 -6.04 -5.00
N TYR A 181 -13.52 -5.09 -4.16
CA TYR A 181 -14.21 -3.82 -4.00
C TYR A 181 -14.26 -3.05 -5.33
N GLY A 182 -15.36 -2.35 -5.56
CA GLY A 182 -15.60 -1.51 -6.73
C GLY A 182 -16.64 -0.43 -6.46
N TRP A 183 -16.78 0.51 -7.37
CA TRP A 183 -17.79 1.55 -7.26
C TRP A 183 -19.16 0.99 -7.66
N ILE A 184 -20.08 0.95 -6.71
CA ILE A 184 -21.47 0.52 -6.88
C ILE A 184 -22.35 1.66 -6.38
N ARG A 185 -23.48 1.91 -7.08
CA ARG A 185 -24.41 2.97 -6.68
C ARG A 185 -24.92 2.71 -5.26
N THR A 186 -24.95 3.75 -4.45
CA THR A 186 -25.42 3.68 -3.07
C THR A 186 -26.83 3.08 -3.00
N GLY A 187 -27.01 2.11 -2.09
CA GLY A 187 -28.29 1.42 -1.90
C GLY A 187 -28.59 0.33 -2.95
N GLN A 188 -27.64 -0.02 -3.81
CA GLN A 188 -27.78 -1.11 -4.77
C GLN A 188 -26.75 -2.19 -4.55
N ASP A 189 -27.14 -3.44 -4.78
CA ASP A 189 -26.24 -4.58 -4.87
C ASP A 189 -25.93 -4.87 -6.35
N LYS A 190 -24.68 -5.22 -6.63
CA LYS A 190 -24.25 -5.65 -7.95
C LYS A 190 -23.79 -7.10 -7.92
N ALA A 191 -24.58 -7.99 -8.49
CA ALA A 191 -24.20 -9.37 -8.67
C ALA A 191 -23.24 -9.50 -9.87
N ILE A 192 -22.14 -10.24 -9.67
CA ILE A 192 -21.19 -10.60 -10.71
C ILE A 192 -21.20 -12.14 -10.79
N PRO A 193 -21.47 -12.72 -11.95
CA PRO A 193 -21.35 -14.16 -12.12
C PRO A 193 -19.94 -14.63 -11.73
N THR A 194 -19.86 -15.71 -10.98
CA THR A 194 -18.60 -16.30 -10.57
C THR A 194 -18.48 -17.72 -11.08
N THR A 195 -17.28 -18.15 -11.38
CA THR A 195 -16.97 -19.55 -11.66
C THR A 195 -15.91 -20.04 -10.69
N ALA A 196 -16.08 -21.25 -10.20
CA ALA A 196 -15.09 -21.97 -9.42
C ALA A 196 -14.16 -22.81 -10.33
N SER A 197 -14.05 -22.47 -11.62
CA SER A 197 -13.23 -23.20 -12.57
C SER A 197 -11.79 -23.32 -12.09
N ARG A 198 -11.28 -24.54 -12.07
CA ARG A 198 -9.87 -24.86 -11.79
C ARG A 198 -9.00 -24.77 -13.05
N THR A 199 -9.61 -24.53 -14.22
CA THR A 199 -8.86 -24.32 -15.46
C THR A 199 -7.90 -23.18 -15.27
N ARG A 200 -6.62 -23.44 -15.49
CA ARG A 200 -5.53 -22.47 -15.38
C ARG A 200 -4.82 -22.32 -16.70
N LEU A 201 -4.30 -21.16 -16.93
CA LEU A 201 -3.35 -20.89 -18.00
C LEU A 201 -1.95 -20.92 -17.39
N ASN A 202 -1.02 -21.58 -18.05
CA ASN A 202 0.38 -21.57 -17.60
C ASN A 202 1.15 -20.61 -18.52
N LEU A 203 1.69 -19.58 -17.94
CA LEU A 203 2.44 -18.54 -18.65
C LEU A 203 3.84 -18.50 -18.12
N MET A 204 4.84 -18.58 -19.02
CA MET A 204 6.21 -18.21 -18.73
C MET A 204 6.46 -16.80 -19.27
N GLY A 205 6.99 -15.91 -18.45
CA GLY A 205 7.25 -14.54 -18.85
C GLY A 205 8.58 -14.00 -18.38
N SER A 206 9.06 -12.97 -19.08
CA SER A 206 10.23 -12.19 -18.70
C SER A 206 9.97 -10.72 -18.91
N ILE A 207 10.52 -9.88 -18.05
CA ILE A 207 10.47 -8.41 -18.13
C ILE A 207 11.90 -7.85 -18.17
N ASP A 208 12.12 -6.94 -19.09
CA ASP A 208 13.28 -6.09 -19.15
C ASP A 208 12.94 -4.76 -18.46
N LEU A 209 13.65 -4.40 -17.39
CA LEU A 209 13.36 -3.21 -16.61
C LEU A 209 13.84 -1.91 -17.25
N GLU A 210 14.76 -1.97 -18.20
CA GLU A 210 15.26 -0.78 -18.91
C GLU A 210 14.26 -0.34 -19.98
N THR A 211 13.75 -1.30 -20.77
CA THR A 211 12.81 -1.02 -21.85
C THR A 211 11.35 -1.19 -21.43
N MET A 212 11.08 -1.74 -20.25
CA MET A 212 9.77 -2.22 -19.79
C MET A 212 9.16 -3.25 -20.74
N GLY A 213 9.98 -3.86 -21.59
CA GLY A 213 9.57 -4.85 -22.57
C GLY A 213 9.27 -6.21 -21.94
N VAL A 214 8.07 -6.72 -22.18
CA VAL A 214 7.62 -8.04 -21.69
C VAL A 214 7.69 -9.07 -22.82
N THR A 215 8.14 -10.29 -22.49
CA THR A 215 8.08 -11.47 -23.37
C THR A 215 7.26 -12.55 -22.68
N LEU A 216 6.24 -13.08 -23.36
CA LEU A 216 5.30 -14.05 -22.79
C LEU A 216 5.24 -15.33 -23.65
N GLY A 217 5.14 -16.49 -22.99
CA GLY A 217 4.83 -17.78 -23.58
C GLY A 217 3.66 -18.43 -22.85
N SER A 218 2.77 -19.09 -23.58
CA SER A 218 1.68 -19.89 -23.03
C SER A 218 1.92 -21.35 -23.37
N ASN A 219 1.96 -22.20 -22.35
CA ASN A 219 2.29 -23.60 -22.46
C ASN A 219 1.25 -24.46 -21.71
N GLU A 220 1.13 -25.72 -22.05
CA GLU A 220 0.28 -26.67 -21.29
C GLU A 220 0.85 -26.89 -19.89
N THR A 221 2.16 -26.96 -19.77
CA THR A 221 2.91 -27.08 -18.52
C THR A 221 4.08 -26.11 -18.54
N ILE A 222 4.59 -25.73 -17.37
CA ILE A 222 5.87 -25.02 -17.27
C ILE A 222 6.92 -26.04 -16.84
N ASP A 223 7.71 -26.48 -17.81
CA ASP A 223 8.80 -27.44 -17.68
C ASP A 223 10.02 -27.01 -18.47
N SER A 224 11.02 -27.88 -18.66
CA SER A 224 12.23 -27.56 -19.42
C SER A 224 11.95 -27.27 -20.90
N VAL A 225 10.91 -27.83 -21.48
CA VAL A 225 10.51 -27.57 -22.89
C VAL A 225 9.93 -26.17 -23.00
N ALA A 226 9.03 -25.81 -22.11
CA ALA A 226 8.49 -24.45 -22.03
C ALA A 226 9.59 -23.40 -21.83
N MET A 227 10.62 -23.73 -21.04
CA MET A 227 11.79 -22.88 -20.85
C MET A 227 12.61 -22.74 -22.15
N GLU A 228 12.84 -23.82 -22.90
CA GLU A 228 13.55 -23.76 -24.18
C GLU A 228 12.80 -22.90 -25.20
N GLU A 229 11.46 -23.05 -25.32
CA GLU A 229 10.64 -22.20 -26.17
C GLU A 229 10.71 -20.72 -25.75
N HIS A 230 10.70 -20.45 -24.43
CA HIS A 230 10.84 -19.09 -23.93
C HIS A 230 12.19 -18.49 -24.27
N PHE A 231 13.27 -19.26 -24.18
CA PHE A 231 14.63 -18.83 -24.56
C PHE A 231 14.72 -18.49 -26.05
N GLN A 232 14.05 -19.25 -26.92
CA GLN A 232 13.97 -18.95 -28.35
C GLN A 232 13.26 -17.59 -28.58
N LYS A 233 12.12 -17.33 -27.92
CA LYS A 233 11.43 -16.04 -28.01
C LYS A 233 12.29 -14.87 -27.51
N LEU A 234 13.09 -15.08 -26.45
CA LEU A 234 14.03 -14.07 -25.99
C LEU A 234 15.12 -13.82 -27.03
N ARG A 235 15.63 -14.87 -27.66
CA ARG A 235 16.65 -14.74 -28.71
C ARG A 235 16.08 -14.04 -29.95
N GLU A 236 14.85 -14.31 -30.33
CA GLU A 236 14.16 -13.60 -31.42
C GLU A 236 13.98 -12.10 -31.12
N LYS A 237 13.67 -11.77 -29.87
CA LYS A 237 13.49 -10.38 -29.42
C LYS A 237 14.80 -9.61 -29.34
N TYR A 238 15.88 -10.28 -28.95
CA TYR A 238 17.22 -9.70 -28.80
C TYR A 238 18.26 -10.37 -29.74
N PRO A 239 18.06 -10.32 -31.08
CA PRO A 239 18.85 -11.10 -32.02
C PRO A 239 20.32 -10.68 -32.08
N LYS A 240 20.63 -9.43 -31.72
CA LYS A 240 21.98 -8.85 -31.77
C LYS A 240 22.72 -8.95 -30.44
N ALA A 241 22.04 -9.27 -29.34
CA ALA A 241 22.67 -9.34 -28.04
C ALA A 241 23.69 -10.49 -27.99
N PRO A 242 24.96 -10.26 -27.64
CA PRO A 242 25.95 -11.32 -27.48
C PRO A 242 25.51 -12.36 -26.46
N LYS A 243 24.99 -11.89 -25.34
CA LYS A 243 24.40 -12.68 -24.26
C LYS A 243 23.13 -12.02 -23.75
N ILE A 244 22.26 -12.81 -23.13
CA ILE A 244 21.05 -12.34 -22.44
C ILE A 244 21.18 -12.82 -21.00
N HIS A 245 21.11 -11.91 -20.04
CA HIS A 245 21.11 -12.24 -18.63
C HIS A 245 19.67 -12.45 -18.18
N LEU A 246 19.33 -13.65 -17.69
CA LEU A 246 17.98 -13.98 -17.21
C LEU A 246 18.03 -14.39 -15.75
N ILE A 247 17.35 -13.61 -14.92
CA ILE A 247 17.23 -13.81 -13.47
C ILE A 247 15.94 -14.57 -13.20
N LEU A 248 16.03 -15.73 -12.55
CA LEU A 248 14.94 -16.65 -12.25
C LEU A 248 14.93 -17.02 -10.77
N ASP A 249 13.82 -17.55 -10.28
CA ASP A 249 13.81 -18.27 -9.02
C ASP A 249 14.52 -19.62 -9.13
N GLN A 250 14.69 -20.32 -7.99
CA GLN A 250 15.32 -21.64 -7.93
C GLN A 250 14.31 -22.79 -8.09
N GLY A 251 13.23 -22.60 -8.84
CA GLY A 251 12.28 -23.64 -9.15
C GLY A 251 12.93 -24.86 -9.84
N PRO A 252 12.42 -26.08 -9.65
CA PRO A 252 13.01 -27.30 -10.20
C PRO A 252 13.19 -27.25 -11.73
N TYR A 253 12.21 -26.70 -12.45
CA TYR A 253 12.28 -26.54 -13.90
C TYR A 253 13.33 -25.49 -14.33
N ASN A 254 13.57 -24.43 -13.52
CA ASN A 254 14.58 -23.41 -13.78
C ASN A 254 16.00 -23.92 -13.56
N THR A 255 16.18 -24.85 -12.65
CA THR A 255 17.51 -25.39 -12.27
C THR A 255 17.85 -26.71 -12.92
N SER A 256 16.97 -27.27 -13.76
CA SER A 256 17.16 -28.56 -14.42
C SER A 256 18.38 -28.56 -15.36
N LYS A 257 18.95 -29.73 -15.59
CA LYS A 257 20.09 -29.88 -16.53
C LYS A 257 19.69 -29.50 -17.95
N ASP A 258 18.46 -29.85 -18.36
CA ASP A 258 17.97 -29.56 -19.69
C ASP A 258 17.76 -28.05 -19.90
N THR A 259 17.17 -27.36 -18.92
CA THR A 259 17.05 -25.89 -18.96
C THR A 259 18.41 -25.19 -19.05
N ARG A 260 19.41 -25.64 -18.28
CA ARG A 260 20.75 -25.06 -18.35
C ARG A 260 21.42 -25.30 -19.72
N ARG A 261 21.22 -26.48 -20.29
CA ARG A 261 21.72 -26.81 -21.65
C ARG A 261 21.06 -25.95 -22.71
N ALA A 262 19.71 -25.79 -22.63
CA ALA A 262 18.95 -24.95 -23.55
C ALA A 262 19.36 -23.46 -23.44
N ALA A 263 19.55 -22.95 -22.23
CA ALA A 263 20.02 -21.59 -21.98
C ALA A 263 21.42 -21.35 -22.63
N LEU A 264 22.36 -22.27 -22.42
CA LEU A 264 23.69 -22.18 -23.00
C LEU A 264 23.62 -22.14 -24.54
N LYS A 265 22.81 -23.03 -25.15
CA LYS A 265 22.60 -23.07 -26.61
C LYS A 265 22.01 -21.77 -27.15
N ALA A 266 21.12 -21.12 -26.37
CA ALA A 266 20.49 -19.87 -26.73
C ALA A 266 21.36 -18.63 -26.41
N GLY A 267 22.56 -18.79 -25.83
CA GLY A 267 23.42 -17.68 -25.40
C GLY A 267 22.81 -16.90 -24.21
N ILE A 268 22.09 -17.60 -23.31
CA ILE A 268 21.48 -17.03 -22.13
C ILE A 268 22.27 -17.42 -20.89
N ILE A 269 22.60 -16.42 -20.07
CA ILE A 269 23.23 -16.61 -18.76
C ILE A 269 22.13 -16.60 -17.70
N LEU A 270 21.99 -17.72 -17.01
CA LEU A 270 21.01 -17.86 -15.91
C LEU A 270 21.61 -17.37 -14.61
N HIS A 271 20.85 -16.51 -13.92
CA HIS A 271 21.12 -16.04 -12.57
C HIS A 271 19.95 -16.45 -11.68
N TYR A 272 20.22 -16.75 -10.42
CA TYR A 272 19.19 -17.26 -9.53
C TYR A 272 18.99 -16.36 -8.32
N LEU A 273 17.74 -16.02 -8.08
CA LEU A 273 17.32 -15.33 -6.86
C LEU A 273 17.57 -16.20 -5.62
N PRO A 274 17.83 -15.60 -4.45
CA PRO A 274 17.84 -16.35 -3.20
C PRO A 274 16.50 -17.05 -2.98
N SER A 275 16.54 -18.22 -2.37
CA SER A 275 15.33 -18.98 -2.06
C SER A 275 14.36 -18.14 -1.20
N TYR A 276 13.06 -18.29 -1.43
CA TYR A 276 12.02 -17.56 -0.70
C TYR A 276 12.10 -16.03 -0.80
N SER A 277 12.54 -15.50 -1.92
CA SER A 277 12.73 -14.06 -2.15
C SER A 277 11.89 -13.50 -3.32
N PRO A 278 10.56 -13.71 -3.37
CA PRO A 278 9.72 -13.19 -4.46
C PRO A 278 9.71 -11.65 -4.51
N ASN A 279 9.99 -11.00 -3.38
CA ASN A 279 10.11 -9.56 -3.28
C ASN A 279 11.27 -8.98 -4.12
N LEU A 280 12.24 -9.78 -4.50
CA LEU A 280 13.35 -9.41 -5.38
C LEU A 280 13.08 -9.68 -6.86
N ASN A 281 11.93 -10.28 -7.21
CA ASN A 281 11.54 -10.50 -8.60
C ASN A 281 10.51 -9.44 -9.05
N PRO A 282 10.90 -8.44 -9.84
CA PRO A 282 9.99 -7.38 -10.30
C PRO A 282 8.81 -7.88 -11.14
N ILE A 283 8.93 -9.01 -11.81
CA ILE A 283 7.87 -9.58 -12.65
C ILE A 283 6.64 -10.00 -11.82
N GLU A 284 6.79 -10.25 -10.54
CA GLU A 284 5.68 -10.52 -9.62
C GLU A 284 4.68 -9.35 -9.55
N ARG A 285 5.17 -8.11 -9.70
CA ARG A 285 4.31 -6.92 -9.79
C ARG A 285 3.52 -6.92 -11.09
N LEU A 286 4.13 -7.34 -12.19
CA LEU A 286 3.44 -7.48 -13.48
C LEU A 286 2.31 -8.52 -13.35
N TRP A 287 2.58 -9.67 -12.75
CA TRP A 287 1.58 -10.70 -12.52
C TRP A 287 0.42 -10.22 -11.65
N LYS A 288 0.71 -9.42 -10.62
CA LYS A 288 -0.32 -8.81 -9.80
C LYS A 288 -1.22 -7.89 -10.62
N VAL A 289 -0.65 -6.97 -11.40
CA VAL A 289 -1.41 -6.05 -12.27
C VAL A 289 -2.21 -6.81 -13.30
N MET A 290 -1.62 -7.82 -13.94
CA MET A 290 -2.31 -8.69 -14.90
C MET A 290 -3.53 -9.39 -14.25
N ASN A 291 -3.35 -9.97 -13.07
CA ASN A 291 -4.45 -10.63 -12.34
C ASN A 291 -5.55 -9.63 -11.93
N GLU A 292 -5.18 -8.43 -11.48
CA GLU A 292 -6.13 -7.38 -11.13
C GLU A 292 -6.94 -6.94 -12.36
N TYR A 293 -6.28 -6.72 -13.48
CA TYR A 293 -6.93 -6.29 -14.71
C TYR A 293 -7.78 -7.41 -15.34
N ALA A 294 -7.26 -8.63 -15.39
CA ALA A 294 -7.91 -9.73 -16.05
C ALA A 294 -9.05 -10.36 -15.22
N ARG A 295 -8.93 -10.44 -13.88
CA ARG A 295 -9.79 -11.29 -13.03
C ARG A 295 -10.71 -10.53 -12.09
N ASN A 296 -10.36 -9.31 -11.68
CA ASN A 296 -11.15 -8.58 -10.70
C ASN A 296 -12.52 -8.20 -11.27
N ASN A 297 -13.59 -8.69 -10.62
CA ASN A 297 -14.98 -8.42 -10.98
C ASN A 297 -15.34 -8.75 -12.45
N ARG A 298 -14.61 -9.67 -13.08
CA ARG A 298 -14.83 -10.09 -14.46
C ARG A 298 -15.19 -11.58 -14.53
N PHE A 299 -16.24 -11.87 -15.26
CA PHE A 299 -16.65 -13.23 -15.58
C PHE A 299 -16.23 -13.59 -17.00
N PHE A 300 -15.58 -14.74 -17.17
CA PHE A 300 -15.15 -15.26 -18.47
C PHE A 300 -16.09 -16.37 -18.91
N LYS A 301 -16.78 -16.19 -20.02
CA LYS A 301 -17.51 -17.28 -20.68
C LYS A 301 -16.59 -18.16 -21.52
N GLU A 302 -15.51 -17.59 -22.04
CA GLU A 302 -14.53 -18.22 -22.92
C GLU A 302 -13.11 -18.02 -22.38
N SER A 303 -12.13 -18.71 -22.98
CA SER A 303 -10.74 -18.76 -22.53
C SER A 303 -10.14 -17.41 -22.11
N ILE A 304 -9.51 -17.36 -20.93
CA ILE A 304 -8.69 -16.24 -20.41
C ILE A 304 -7.54 -15.87 -21.37
N GLN A 305 -7.17 -16.76 -22.28
CA GLN A 305 -6.11 -16.57 -23.28
C GLN A 305 -6.30 -15.28 -24.10
N ARG A 306 -7.52 -14.98 -24.53
CA ARG A 306 -7.82 -13.77 -25.32
C ARG A 306 -7.54 -12.47 -24.55
N THR A 307 -7.81 -12.50 -23.24
CA THR A 307 -7.61 -11.33 -22.39
C THR A 307 -6.12 -11.09 -22.10
N VAL A 308 -5.36 -12.16 -21.92
CA VAL A 308 -3.91 -12.09 -21.65
C VAL A 308 -3.15 -11.65 -22.91
N SER A 309 -3.54 -12.15 -24.07
CA SER A 309 -2.93 -11.73 -25.36
C SER A 309 -3.15 -10.25 -25.68
N SER A 310 -4.24 -9.66 -25.21
CA SER A 310 -4.50 -8.22 -25.39
C SER A 310 -3.62 -7.33 -24.47
N LEU A 311 -3.04 -7.89 -23.41
CA LEU A 311 -2.15 -7.16 -22.51
C LEU A 311 -0.70 -7.10 -23.02
N SER A 312 -0.29 -8.07 -23.83
CA SER A 312 1.07 -8.08 -24.45
C SER A 312 1.19 -7.14 -25.64
N GLN A 313 0.08 -6.57 -26.13
CA GLN A 313 0.04 -5.64 -27.27
C GLN A 313 -0.06 -4.16 -26.86
N ARG A 314 -0.13 -3.86 -25.57
CA ARG A 314 -0.13 -2.51 -25.00
C ARG A 314 1.16 -2.23 -24.23
#